data_e6d098a7daf9a067f452af83cce945ad
#
_entry.id   e6d098a7daf9a067f452af83cce945ad
#
_cell.length_a   1.000
_cell.length_b   1.000
_cell.length_c   1.000
_cell.angle_alpha   90.00
_cell.angle_beta   90.00
_cell.angle_gamma   90.00
#
_symmetry.space_group_name_H-M   'P 1'
#
loop_
_entity.id
_entity.type
_entity.pdbx_description
1 polymer ?
#
loop_
_entity_poly.entity_id
_entity_poly.type
_entity_poly.pdbx_seq_one_letter_code
_entity_poly.pdbx_strand_id
1 'polypeptide(L)'
;MAFLWIHQSLSYPRDPYIATGRYYFRGARCEYLQRHPESTVVLIPLGGTQSVIFIAPDSDGQPDLGQAQAIFLEGDRGIVINPGVWVRYAYPVGAFADFAYVSARVDPEEDIERINLEERFGTVLEWYFGPPTADGVELSRGGAVLSLPQRLPAGTRLGAGGRILRDDNEEPM
;
A
#
# COMPACT_ATOMS: atom_id res chain seq x y z
N MET A 1 5.92 -32.25 -2.36
CA MET A 1 5.72 -30.89 -1.89
C MET A 1 7.02 -30.14 -2.11
N ALA A 2 7.03 -29.10 -2.96
CA ALA A 2 8.24 -28.32 -3.24
C ALA A 2 8.21 -27.06 -2.39
N PHE A 3 9.27 -26.79 -1.63
CA PHE A 3 9.46 -25.56 -0.89
C PHE A 3 10.37 -24.64 -1.71
N LEU A 4 9.88 -23.44 -2.02
CA LEU A 4 10.70 -22.39 -2.61
C LEU A 4 11.11 -21.45 -1.47
N TRP A 5 12.41 -21.40 -1.19
CA TRP A 5 12.99 -20.41 -0.29
C TRP A 5 13.47 -19.21 -1.09
N ILE A 6 12.91 -18.06 -0.85
CA ILE A 6 13.40 -16.80 -1.40
C ILE A 6 14.17 -16.10 -0.30
N HIS A 7 15.50 -16.00 -0.47
CA HIS A 7 16.36 -15.25 0.42
C HIS A 7 16.48 -13.81 -0.09
N GLN A 8 16.12 -12.85 0.74
CA GLN A 8 16.34 -11.45 0.48
C GLN A 8 17.20 -10.87 1.60
N SER A 9 18.26 -10.17 1.24
CA SER A 9 19.05 -9.41 2.20
C SER A 9 18.25 -8.21 2.66
N LEU A 10 18.12 -8.05 3.97
CA LEU A 10 17.46 -6.91 4.59
C LEU A 10 18.52 -5.96 5.13
N SER A 11 18.35 -4.66 4.88
CA SER A 11 19.25 -3.63 5.37
C SER A 11 18.66 -2.94 6.58
N TYR A 12 19.38 -3.01 7.70
CA TYR A 12 19.01 -2.35 8.95
C TYR A 12 20.23 -1.63 9.51
N PRO A 13 20.28 -0.30 9.48
CA PRO A 13 21.39 0.48 10.04
C PRO A 13 21.44 0.43 11.57
N ARG A 14 20.32 0.04 12.20
CA ARG A 14 20.15 -0.15 13.65
C ARG A 14 19.51 -1.50 13.91
N ASP A 15 19.37 -1.88 15.18
CA ASP A 15 18.75 -3.13 15.58
C ASP A 15 17.32 -3.25 14.99
N PRO A 16 17.01 -4.35 14.30
CA PRO A 16 15.67 -4.57 13.80
C PRO A 16 14.69 -4.80 14.96
N TYR A 17 13.46 -4.39 14.77
CA TYR A 17 12.37 -4.69 15.69
C TYR A 17 11.16 -5.23 14.94
N ILE A 18 10.34 -5.96 15.67
CA ILE A 18 9.07 -6.48 15.18
C ILE A 18 7.96 -5.80 15.95
N ALA A 19 6.96 -5.31 15.23
CA ALA A 19 5.75 -4.75 15.79
C ALA A 19 4.53 -5.32 15.07
N THR A 20 3.36 -5.17 15.69
CA THR A 20 2.08 -5.42 15.03
C THR A 20 1.28 -4.14 15.00
N GLY A 21 0.52 -3.94 13.95
CA GLY A 21 -0.32 -2.76 13.79
C GLY A 21 -1.62 -3.08 13.10
N ARG A 22 -2.65 -2.32 13.43
CA ARG A 22 -3.95 -2.34 12.77
C ARG A 22 -4.18 -1.04 12.03
N TYR A 23 -4.51 -1.16 10.76
CA TYR A 23 -4.93 -0.05 9.93
C TYR A 23 -6.45 -0.13 9.74
N TYR A 24 -7.13 0.98 9.95
CA TYR A 24 -8.56 1.09 9.70
C TYR A 24 -8.82 1.66 8.32
N PHE A 25 -9.99 1.32 7.75
CA PHE A 25 -10.42 1.89 6.49
C PHE A 25 -10.48 3.43 6.56
N ARG A 26 -9.84 4.08 5.58
CA ARG A 26 -9.74 5.55 5.49
C ARG A 26 -10.00 6.10 4.10
N GLY A 27 -10.69 5.32 3.25
CA GLY A 27 -10.91 5.67 1.85
C GLY A 27 -9.78 5.19 0.93
N ALA A 28 -9.82 5.64 -0.30
CA ALA A 28 -8.91 5.21 -1.37
C ALA A 28 -7.86 6.28 -1.75
N ARG A 29 -7.89 7.43 -1.06
CA ARG A 29 -7.08 8.62 -1.40
C ARG A 29 -5.78 8.65 -0.59
N CYS A 30 -4.66 8.77 -1.29
CA CYS A 30 -3.32 8.89 -0.73
C CYS A 30 -2.81 10.32 -0.91
N GLU A 31 -2.68 11.06 0.17
CA GLU A 31 -2.29 12.47 0.19
C GLU A 31 -0.80 12.66 0.42
N TYR A 32 -0.11 11.66 0.97
CA TYR A 32 1.32 11.72 1.19
C TYR A 32 2.00 10.35 1.04
N LEU A 33 3.26 10.40 0.65
CA LEU A 33 4.17 9.27 0.67
C LEU A 33 5.26 9.50 1.71
N GLN A 34 5.82 8.40 2.19
CA GLN A 34 6.98 8.41 3.07
C GLN A 34 8.03 7.44 2.57
N ARG A 35 9.29 7.64 2.92
CA ARG A 35 10.36 6.68 2.67
C ARG A 35 11.24 6.52 3.88
N HIS A 36 11.87 5.35 3.94
CA HIS A 36 12.96 5.04 4.86
C HIS A 36 14.26 5.02 4.03
N PRO A 37 15.10 6.07 4.07
CA PRO A 37 16.26 6.16 3.19
C PRO A 37 17.24 5.00 3.34
N GLU A 38 17.42 4.50 4.57
CA GLU A 38 18.45 3.51 4.90
C GLU A 38 17.91 2.15 5.33
N SER A 39 16.62 2.06 5.63
CA SER A 39 16.04 0.86 6.24
C SER A 39 15.11 0.12 5.30
N THR A 40 15.24 -1.20 5.30
CA THR A 40 14.22 -2.10 4.73
C THR A 40 13.00 -2.15 5.64
N VAL A 41 11.83 -2.19 5.03
CA VAL A 41 10.56 -2.42 5.74
C VAL A 41 9.91 -3.69 5.21
N VAL A 42 9.51 -4.57 6.11
CA VAL A 42 8.73 -5.77 5.77
C VAL A 42 7.35 -5.63 6.36
N LEU A 43 6.33 -5.82 5.54
CA LEU A 43 4.93 -5.89 5.95
C LEU A 43 4.40 -7.29 5.67
N ILE A 44 3.89 -7.94 6.70
CA ILE A 44 3.29 -9.28 6.62
C ILE A 44 1.84 -9.18 7.05
N PRO A 45 0.87 -9.33 6.14
CA PRO A 45 -0.54 -9.33 6.49
C PRO A 45 -0.85 -10.43 7.49
N LEU A 46 -1.73 -10.15 8.44
CA LEU A 46 -2.19 -11.10 9.44
C LEU A 46 -3.69 -11.38 9.24
N GLY A 47 -4.09 -12.62 9.51
CA GLY A 47 -5.50 -13.02 9.46
C GLY A 47 -6.14 -12.95 8.07
N GLY A 48 -5.35 -12.97 6.99
CA GLY A 48 -5.88 -12.95 5.62
C GLY A 48 -6.52 -11.61 5.21
N THR A 49 -6.25 -10.53 5.95
CA THR A 49 -6.84 -9.21 5.67
C THR A 49 -6.24 -8.59 4.41
N GLN A 50 -7.10 -8.05 3.55
CA GLN A 50 -6.72 -7.46 2.27
C GLN A 50 -6.48 -5.97 2.39
N SER A 51 -5.50 -5.46 1.63
CA SER A 51 -5.19 -4.04 1.62
C SER A 51 -4.52 -3.61 0.31
N VAL A 52 -4.48 -2.31 0.08
CA VAL A 52 -3.72 -1.67 -0.97
C VAL A 52 -2.60 -0.84 -0.34
N ILE A 53 -1.43 -0.88 -0.94
CA ILE A 53 -0.32 0.03 -0.63
C ILE A 53 0.05 0.81 -1.88
N PHE A 54 0.53 2.03 -1.72
CA PHE A 54 1.12 2.80 -2.81
C PHE A 54 2.63 2.76 -2.68
N ILE A 55 3.30 2.59 -3.83
CA ILE A 55 4.74 2.69 -3.93
C ILE A 55 5.11 3.60 -5.10
N ALA A 56 6.25 4.27 -5.00
CA ALA A 56 6.88 4.99 -6.10
C ALA A 56 8.40 4.88 -5.99
N PRO A 57 9.12 4.73 -7.11
CA PRO A 57 10.57 4.84 -7.09
C PRO A 57 11.01 6.25 -6.64
N ASP A 58 12.23 6.33 -6.14
CA ASP A 58 12.86 7.62 -5.90
C ASP A 58 13.43 8.18 -7.19
N SER A 59 13.24 9.47 -7.41
CA SER A 59 13.90 10.24 -8.45
C SER A 59 14.36 11.56 -7.85
N ASP A 60 15.67 11.69 -7.68
CA ASP A 60 16.33 12.88 -7.12
C ASP A 60 15.73 13.35 -5.78
N GLY A 61 15.47 12.42 -4.87
CA GLY A 61 14.92 12.72 -3.56
C GLY A 61 13.42 12.97 -3.53
N GLN A 62 12.70 12.66 -4.61
CA GLN A 62 11.24 12.80 -4.72
C GLN A 62 10.61 11.53 -5.29
N PRO A 63 9.33 11.26 -5.01
CA PRO A 63 8.65 10.13 -5.63
C PRO A 63 8.43 10.39 -7.12
N ASP A 64 8.83 9.43 -7.96
CA ASP A 64 8.45 9.42 -9.38
C ASP A 64 6.99 8.98 -9.50
N LEU A 65 6.09 9.95 -9.56
CA LEU A 65 4.65 9.69 -9.64
C LEU A 65 4.25 9.10 -11.00
N GLY A 66 5.06 9.27 -12.05
CA GLY A 66 4.84 8.64 -13.35
C GLY A 66 5.03 7.12 -13.32
N GLN A 67 5.78 6.62 -12.35
CA GLN A 67 6.00 5.19 -12.11
C GLN A 67 5.34 4.70 -10.81
N ALA A 68 4.51 5.51 -10.18
CA ALA A 68 3.81 5.10 -8.97
C ALA A 68 2.85 3.93 -9.24
N GLN A 69 2.74 3.03 -8.27
CA GLN A 69 1.91 1.83 -8.37
C GLN A 69 1.07 1.65 -7.12
N ALA A 70 -0.14 1.15 -7.28
CA ALA A 70 -0.94 0.61 -6.22
C ALA A 70 -0.82 -0.92 -6.22
N ILE A 71 -0.34 -1.48 -5.12
CA ILE A 71 -0.15 -2.93 -4.97
C ILE A 71 -1.25 -3.47 -4.08
N PHE A 72 -1.99 -4.44 -4.59
CA PHE A 72 -3.00 -5.16 -3.82
C PHE A 72 -2.36 -6.34 -3.09
N LEU A 73 -2.50 -6.36 -1.78
CA LEU A 73 -2.09 -7.45 -0.90
C LEU A 73 -3.32 -8.29 -0.57
N GLU A 74 -3.33 -9.53 -1.04
CA GLU A 74 -4.44 -10.49 -0.85
C GLU A 74 -4.56 -11.04 0.57
N GLY A 75 -3.54 -10.78 1.41
CA GLY A 75 -3.53 -11.22 2.79
C GLY A 75 -2.76 -12.52 3.06
N ASP A 76 -2.26 -13.18 2.01
CA ASP A 76 -1.51 -14.44 2.06
C ASP A 76 0.00 -14.24 1.89
N ARG A 77 0.44 -13.04 1.48
CA ARG A 77 1.85 -12.71 1.19
C ARG A 77 2.22 -11.37 1.79
N GLY A 78 3.44 -11.34 2.31
CA GLY A 78 4.08 -10.09 2.73
C GLY A 78 4.76 -9.37 1.58
N ILE A 79 5.18 -8.15 1.85
CA ILE A 79 5.97 -7.33 0.93
C ILE A 79 7.21 -6.84 1.64
N VAL A 80 8.31 -6.77 0.89
CA VAL A 80 9.56 -6.16 1.31
C VAL A 80 9.74 -4.86 0.54
N ILE A 81 9.91 -3.78 1.25
CA ILE A 81 10.12 -2.45 0.72
C ILE A 81 11.58 -2.10 0.95
N ASN A 82 12.32 -1.93 -0.12
CA ASN A 82 13.75 -1.60 -0.06
C ASN A 82 13.97 -0.16 0.43
N PRO A 83 15.15 0.14 0.99
CA PRO A 83 15.53 1.50 1.35
C PRO A 83 15.32 2.48 0.19
N GLY A 84 14.89 3.68 0.50
CA GLY A 84 14.68 4.76 -0.47
C GLY A 84 13.38 4.69 -1.28
N VAL A 85 12.65 3.57 -1.26
CA VAL A 85 11.36 3.48 -1.95
C VAL A 85 10.31 4.31 -1.21
N TRP A 86 9.64 5.17 -1.95
CA TRP A 86 8.50 5.92 -1.44
C TRP A 86 7.29 5.01 -1.30
N VAL A 87 6.62 5.07 -0.16
CA VAL A 87 5.53 4.17 0.18
C VAL A 87 4.45 4.85 1.01
N ARG A 88 3.22 4.38 0.85
CA ARG A 88 2.14 4.62 1.78
C ARG A 88 1.47 3.32 2.17
N TYR A 89 1.59 2.96 3.44
CA TYR A 89 0.91 1.80 4.00
C TYR A 89 -0.50 2.15 4.42
N ALA A 90 -1.15 1.27 4.72
CA ALA A 90 -1.94 0.24 4.14
C ALA A 90 -3.34 0.83 4.05
N TYR A 91 -3.99 0.63 2.97
CA TYR A 91 -5.40 1.00 2.78
C TYR A 91 -6.21 -0.29 2.83
N PRO A 92 -6.83 -0.63 3.98
CA PRO A 92 -7.67 -1.82 4.08
C PRO A 92 -8.79 -1.79 3.06
N VAL A 93 -9.06 -2.92 2.43
CA VAL A 93 -10.20 -3.10 1.54
C VAL A 93 -11.48 -3.32 2.36
N GLY A 94 -11.34 -3.99 3.51
CA GLY A 94 -12.39 -4.14 4.52
C GLY A 94 -12.34 -3.06 5.60
N ALA A 95 -12.97 -3.31 6.75
CA ALA A 95 -13.00 -2.38 7.87
C ALA A 95 -11.61 -2.10 8.46
N PHE A 96 -10.73 -3.10 8.43
CA PHE A 96 -9.36 -3.01 8.93
C PHE A 96 -8.45 -4.03 8.24
N ALA A 97 -7.14 -3.83 8.38
CA ALA A 97 -6.11 -4.82 8.06
C ALA A 97 -5.04 -4.83 9.14
N ASP A 98 -4.62 -6.03 9.53
CA ASP A 98 -3.57 -6.26 10.52
C ASP A 98 -2.28 -6.68 9.84
N PHE A 99 -1.16 -6.20 10.39
CA PHE A 99 0.17 -6.52 9.89
C PHE A 99 1.14 -6.80 11.01
N ALA A 100 2.04 -7.75 10.78
CA ALA A 100 3.33 -7.74 11.41
C ALA A 100 4.27 -6.86 10.57
N TYR A 101 5.05 -6.06 11.27
CA TYR A 101 5.95 -5.07 10.71
C TYR A 101 7.36 -5.37 11.21
N VAL A 102 8.32 -5.47 10.29
CA VAL A 102 9.74 -5.61 10.63
C VAL A 102 10.49 -4.45 9.99
N SER A 103 11.23 -3.70 10.81
CA SER A 103 12.07 -2.59 10.33
C SER A 103 13.21 -2.35 11.32
N ALA A 104 14.12 -1.44 11.02
CA ALA A 104 15.01 -0.88 12.03
C ALA A 104 14.20 -0.05 13.03
N ARG A 105 14.73 0.08 14.24
CA ARG A 105 14.24 1.10 15.17
C ARG A 105 14.57 2.47 14.59
N VAL A 106 13.55 3.21 14.23
CA VAL A 106 13.66 4.51 13.57
C VAL A 106 13.14 5.62 14.48
N ASP A 107 13.74 6.78 14.40
CA ASP A 107 13.12 8.01 14.88
C ASP A 107 12.20 8.55 13.77
N PRO A 108 10.88 8.69 14.01
CA PRO A 108 9.96 9.15 12.98
C PRO A 108 10.23 10.56 12.45
N GLU A 109 10.95 11.37 13.17
CA GLU A 109 11.29 12.75 12.77
C GLU A 109 12.61 12.81 11.99
N GLU A 110 13.56 11.96 12.33
CA GLU A 110 14.90 11.96 11.72
C GLU A 110 15.07 10.94 10.59
N ASP A 111 14.48 9.74 10.77
CA ASP A 111 14.76 8.60 9.88
C ASP A 111 13.66 8.37 8.82
N ILE A 112 12.56 9.14 8.85
CA ILE A 112 11.46 9.00 7.91
C ILE A 112 11.22 10.31 7.18
N GLU A 113 11.47 10.29 5.89
CA GLU A 113 11.12 11.42 5.02
C GLU A 113 9.66 11.31 4.58
N ARG A 114 8.97 12.46 4.51
CA ARG A 114 7.56 12.55 4.09
C ARG A 114 7.37 13.67 3.09
N ILE A 115 6.52 13.40 2.09
CA ILE A 115 6.10 14.38 1.10
C ILE A 115 4.58 14.39 1.03
N ASN A 116 3.99 15.58 1.19
CA ASN A 116 2.59 15.82 0.87
C ASN A 116 2.46 16.00 -0.64
N LEU A 117 1.67 15.14 -1.28
CA LEU A 117 1.53 15.10 -2.74
C LEU A 117 0.76 16.30 -3.29
N GLU A 118 -0.27 16.74 -2.57
CA GLU A 118 -1.08 17.88 -2.98
C GLU A 118 -0.30 19.19 -2.91
N GLU A 119 0.42 19.41 -1.81
CA GLU A 119 1.26 20.59 -1.63
C GLU A 119 2.44 20.65 -2.60
N ARG A 120 3.07 19.50 -2.85
CA ARG A 120 4.30 19.44 -3.65
C ARG A 120 4.06 19.35 -5.14
N PHE A 121 3.02 18.62 -5.56
CA PHE A 121 2.76 18.27 -6.96
C PHE A 121 1.37 18.67 -7.45
N GLY A 122 0.50 19.21 -6.57
CA GLY A 122 -0.88 19.55 -6.90
C GLY A 122 -1.76 18.33 -7.23
N THR A 123 -1.38 17.14 -6.74
CA THR A 123 -2.04 15.87 -7.07
C THR A 123 -2.16 14.97 -5.86
N VAL A 124 -2.94 13.90 -5.99
CA VAL A 124 -3.05 12.79 -5.03
C VAL A 124 -3.09 11.48 -5.80
N LEU A 125 -2.77 10.37 -5.11
CA LEU A 125 -2.95 9.04 -5.69
C LEU A 125 -4.25 8.45 -5.16
N GLU A 126 -4.99 7.79 -6.05
CA GLU A 126 -6.22 7.07 -5.69
C GLU A 126 -6.16 5.66 -6.27
N TRP A 127 -6.83 4.73 -5.60
CA TRP A 127 -7.00 3.39 -6.13
C TRP A 127 -8.48 3.06 -6.29
N TYR A 128 -8.78 2.24 -7.29
CA TYR A 128 -10.11 1.69 -7.49
C TYR A 128 -10.02 0.29 -8.10
N PHE A 129 -11.02 -0.53 -7.87
CA PHE A 129 -11.16 -1.79 -8.57
C PHE A 129 -12.06 -1.56 -9.80
N GLY A 130 -11.51 -1.76 -10.98
CA GLY A 130 -12.23 -1.58 -12.24
C GLY A 130 -11.47 -2.22 -13.39
N PRO A 131 -12.09 -2.35 -14.58
CA PRO A 131 -11.34 -2.73 -15.77
C PRO A 131 -10.26 -1.67 -16.02
N PRO A 132 -9.06 -2.08 -16.48
CA PRO A 132 -8.05 -1.12 -16.88
C PRO A 132 -8.64 -0.24 -17.98
N THR A 133 -8.54 1.08 -17.83
CA THR A 133 -8.86 2.01 -18.90
C THR A 133 -7.85 1.80 -20.04
N ALA A 134 -8.30 1.84 -21.28
CA ALA A 134 -7.48 1.51 -22.46
C ALA A 134 -6.22 2.39 -22.60
N ASP A 135 -6.15 3.51 -21.88
CA ASP A 135 -5.11 4.53 -22.01
C ASP A 135 -4.22 4.68 -20.75
N GLY A 136 -4.23 3.70 -19.82
CA GLY A 136 -3.30 3.69 -18.69
C GLY A 136 -3.65 4.67 -17.59
N VAL A 137 -3.19 5.75 -17.37
CA VAL A 137 -3.45 6.68 -16.25
C VAL A 137 -4.42 7.76 -16.69
N GLU A 138 -5.66 7.72 -16.24
CA GLU A 138 -6.55 8.85 -16.40
C GLU A 138 -6.21 9.90 -15.35
N LEU A 139 -5.53 10.97 -15.75
CA LEU A 139 -5.29 12.14 -14.91
C LEU A 139 -6.61 12.91 -14.80
N SER A 140 -7.42 12.62 -13.79
CA SER A 140 -8.49 13.54 -13.43
C SER A 140 -7.87 14.81 -12.83
N ARG A 141 -8.51 15.96 -12.96
CA ARG A 141 -8.03 17.22 -12.38
C ARG A 141 -7.76 17.01 -10.89
N GLY A 142 -6.48 16.88 -10.52
CA GLY A 142 -6.01 16.77 -9.16
C GLY A 142 -5.67 15.36 -8.65
N GLY A 143 -5.57 14.31 -9.48
CA GLY A 143 -5.14 12.99 -9.01
C GLY A 143 -4.71 12.04 -10.11
N ALA A 144 -3.69 11.23 -9.84
CA ALA A 144 -3.37 10.07 -10.64
C ALA A 144 -4.22 8.89 -10.15
N VAL A 145 -5.04 8.32 -11.03
CA VAL A 145 -5.84 7.14 -10.70
C VAL A 145 -5.07 5.90 -11.15
N LEU A 146 -4.67 5.07 -10.18
CA LEU A 146 -3.95 3.83 -10.46
C LEU A 146 -4.95 2.67 -10.52
N SER A 147 -5.07 2.06 -11.68
CA SER A 147 -5.89 0.86 -11.87
C SER A 147 -5.12 -0.37 -11.39
N LEU A 148 -5.75 -1.19 -10.57
CA LEU A 148 -5.19 -2.48 -10.16
C LEU A 148 -5.57 -3.56 -11.18
N PRO A 149 -4.59 -4.26 -11.80
CA PRO A 149 -4.86 -5.24 -12.84
C PRO A 149 -5.40 -6.59 -12.33
N GLN A 150 -5.69 -6.71 -11.04
CA GLN A 150 -6.05 -7.99 -10.42
C GLN A 150 -7.55 -8.23 -10.40
N ARG A 151 -7.94 -9.50 -10.62
CA ARG A 151 -9.31 -9.95 -10.45
C ARG A 151 -9.68 -9.94 -8.98
N LEU A 152 -10.80 -9.31 -8.65
CA LEU A 152 -11.41 -9.46 -7.34
C LEU A 152 -11.78 -10.93 -7.09
N PRO A 153 -11.76 -11.39 -5.84
CA PRO A 153 -12.29 -12.70 -5.47
C PRO A 153 -13.71 -12.88 -6.03
N ALA A 154 -14.05 -14.12 -6.44
CA ALA A 154 -15.36 -14.43 -6.93
C ALA A 154 -16.43 -14.07 -5.87
N GLY A 155 -17.48 -13.36 -6.28
CA GLY A 155 -18.56 -12.91 -5.38
C GLY A 155 -18.38 -11.50 -4.82
N THR A 156 -17.25 -10.82 -5.07
CA THR A 156 -17.07 -9.42 -4.64
C THR A 156 -17.94 -8.50 -5.51
N ARG A 157 -18.84 -7.74 -4.90
CA ARG A 157 -19.64 -6.70 -5.56
C ARG A 157 -19.03 -5.32 -5.29
N LEU A 158 -18.93 -4.51 -6.32
CA LEU A 158 -18.48 -3.13 -6.23
C LEU A 158 -19.66 -2.18 -6.33
N GLY A 159 -19.77 -1.28 -5.36
CA GLY A 159 -20.68 -0.14 -5.44
C GLY A 159 -20.08 1.02 -6.23
N ALA A 160 -20.85 2.07 -6.47
CA ALA A 160 -20.39 3.30 -7.07
C ALA A 160 -19.21 3.88 -6.27
N GLY A 161 -18.12 4.22 -6.96
CA GLY A 161 -16.88 4.68 -6.33
C GLY A 161 -15.95 3.57 -5.83
N GLY A 162 -16.08 2.33 -6.32
CA GLY A 162 -15.18 1.23 -6.00
C GLY A 162 -15.31 0.66 -4.58
N ARG A 163 -16.38 0.94 -3.86
CA ARG A 163 -16.62 0.35 -2.54
C ARG A 163 -17.03 -1.12 -2.68
N ILE A 164 -16.42 -1.98 -1.86
CA ILE A 164 -16.88 -3.35 -1.70
C ILE A 164 -18.22 -3.29 -0.97
N LEU A 165 -19.29 -3.79 -1.63
CA LEU A 165 -20.60 -3.95 -1.01
C LEU A 165 -20.57 -5.27 -0.25
N ARG A 166 -20.80 -5.24 1.06
CA ARG A 166 -21.14 -6.43 1.84
C ARG A 166 -22.61 -6.73 1.62
N ASP A 167 -22.93 -8.00 1.43
CA ASP A 167 -24.30 -8.44 1.60
C ASP A 167 -24.63 -8.33 3.10
N ASP A 168 -25.49 -7.37 3.46
CA ASP A 168 -25.95 -7.12 4.84
C ASP A 168 -26.88 -8.24 5.38
N ASN A 169 -26.78 -9.45 4.87
CA ASN A 169 -27.64 -10.58 5.23
C ASN A 169 -26.97 -11.68 6.06
N GLU A 170 -25.83 -11.40 6.70
CA GLU A 170 -25.36 -12.30 7.76
C GLU A 170 -25.82 -11.75 9.12
N GLU A 171 -26.96 -12.27 9.58
CA GLU A 171 -27.39 -12.11 10.98
C GLU A 171 -26.32 -12.70 11.89
N PRO A 172 -26.00 -12.02 13.02
CA PRO A 172 -25.09 -12.57 14.02
C PRO A 172 -25.75 -13.77 14.71
N MET A 173 -25.10 -14.92 14.64
CA MET A 173 -25.35 -16.01 15.59
C MET A 173 -24.62 -15.74 16.89
#